data_a9df0571e7b01b4de192ff037ef3668c
#
_entry.id   a9df0571e7b01b4de192ff037ef3668c
#
_cell.length_a   1.000
_cell.length_b   1.000
_cell.length_c   1.000
_cell.angle_alpha   90.00
_cell.angle_beta   90.00
_cell.angle_gamma   90.00
#
_symmetry.space_group_name_H-M   'P 1'
#
loop_
_entity.id
_entity.type
_entity.pdbx_description
1 polymer ?
#
loop_
_entity_poly.entity_id
_entity_poly.type
_entity_poly.pdbx_seq_one_letter_code
_entity_poly.pdbx_strand_id
1 'polypeptide(L)'
;MIVRRWQNRVVWSVFLALVGWSLAGSAARAEDQLWQIDVEQAKAAAAKEGKDLLIEFTGSDWCPPCKQLAAKVLHSETFAKKIPQEFVLIKVDQRNDKSGQSEAEQKMVKEMLAKYRIEGFPTIMLCDAQGRPYASRVGYSGMPAEQYVRELIEARQKRVKRDELLQKASKAEGDAKARLLDQALQLAGDNLLGYYSSLIDELIAADPDDSTGLKSKYLRIQADLKFKRALDALLQGVTSRDQLSEAAKKLDALLEKHDPSPELRQQSLFIKFRMLYESDKKAARDAIDAAIAADPKSAMARQLERVKGRAFEAPTEQPKEKEKGK
;
A
#
# COMPACT_ATOMS: atom_id res chain seq x y z
N MET A 1 28.91 -66.96 -39.42
CA MET A 1 28.86 -66.59 -37.98
C MET A 1 29.33 -65.16 -37.77
N ILE A 2 28.67 -64.16 -38.36
CA ILE A 2 28.91 -62.72 -38.12
C ILE A 2 27.66 -61.99 -38.57
N VAL A 3 26.62 -61.91 -37.76
CA VAL A 3 25.53 -60.92 -37.85
C VAL A 3 24.78 -60.96 -36.51
N ARG A 4 25.26 -60.24 -35.50
CA ARG A 4 24.48 -59.96 -34.27
C ARG A 4 25.19 -58.96 -33.31
N ARG A 5 25.51 -57.76 -33.83
CA ARG A 5 26.15 -56.75 -32.92
C ARG A 5 25.87 -55.28 -33.28
N TRP A 6 24.76 -55.00 -33.97
CA TRP A 6 24.50 -53.61 -34.40
C TRP A 6 23.12 -53.05 -34.04
N GLN A 7 22.36 -53.67 -33.12
CA GLN A 7 21.03 -53.17 -32.76
C GLN A 7 20.92 -52.51 -31.37
N ASN A 8 21.97 -52.47 -30.55
CA ASN A 8 21.85 -51.97 -29.17
C ASN A 8 22.44 -50.55 -28.96
N ARG A 9 22.82 -49.79 -29.98
CA ARG A 9 23.41 -48.43 -29.81
C ARG A 9 22.47 -47.30 -30.20
N VAL A 10 21.37 -47.52 -30.84
CA VAL A 10 20.43 -46.48 -31.28
C VAL A 10 19.28 -46.23 -30.30
N VAL A 11 18.96 -47.18 -29.42
CA VAL A 11 17.83 -47.11 -28.49
C VAL A 11 18.14 -46.28 -27.25
N TRP A 12 19.40 -46.07 -26.87
CA TRP A 12 19.78 -45.31 -25.68
C TRP A 12 19.90 -43.78 -25.91
N SER A 13 20.01 -43.33 -27.17
CA SER A 13 20.16 -41.89 -27.47
C SER A 13 18.81 -41.17 -27.56
N VAL A 14 17.70 -41.85 -27.73
CA VAL A 14 16.37 -41.23 -27.82
C VAL A 14 15.69 -41.15 -26.46
N PHE A 15 16.07 -41.98 -25.46
CA PHE A 15 15.51 -41.90 -24.11
C PHE A 15 16.06 -40.79 -23.25
N LEU A 16 17.26 -40.23 -23.54
CA LEU A 16 17.82 -39.11 -22.80
C LEU A 16 17.32 -37.72 -23.26
N ALA A 17 16.74 -37.63 -24.48
CA ALA A 17 16.18 -36.36 -24.98
C ALA A 17 14.72 -36.12 -24.51
N LEU A 18 13.99 -37.14 -24.09
CA LEU A 18 12.60 -37.03 -23.62
C LEU A 18 12.48 -36.76 -22.11
N VAL A 19 13.51 -37.01 -21.31
CA VAL A 19 13.52 -36.74 -19.87
C VAL A 19 13.86 -35.29 -19.56
N GLY A 20 14.56 -34.58 -20.47
CA GLY A 20 14.93 -33.17 -20.28
C GLY A 20 13.78 -32.18 -20.46
N TRP A 21 12.70 -32.55 -21.16
CA TRP A 21 11.59 -31.60 -21.41
C TRP A 21 10.47 -31.67 -20.36
N SER A 22 10.46 -32.71 -19.52
CA SER A 22 9.44 -32.87 -18.46
C SER A 22 9.76 -32.09 -17.18
N LEU A 23 11.00 -31.62 -16.98
CA LEU A 23 11.41 -30.91 -15.75
C LEU A 23 11.15 -29.40 -15.79
N ALA A 24 11.12 -28.79 -16.97
CA ALA A 24 10.82 -27.35 -17.10
C ALA A 24 9.33 -27.02 -16.88
N GLY A 25 8.42 -27.95 -17.17
CA GLY A 25 6.99 -27.78 -16.94
C GLY A 25 6.56 -27.96 -15.48
N SER A 26 7.40 -28.57 -14.63
CA SER A 26 7.08 -28.82 -13.23
C SER A 26 7.37 -27.62 -12.33
N ALA A 27 8.37 -26.79 -12.66
CA ALA A 27 8.73 -25.62 -11.85
C ALA A 27 7.69 -24.51 -11.98
N ALA A 28 7.25 -24.17 -13.19
CA ALA A 28 6.21 -23.16 -13.41
C ALA A 28 4.85 -23.55 -12.80
N ARG A 29 4.54 -24.84 -12.78
CA ARG A 29 3.29 -25.36 -12.19
C ARG A 29 3.34 -25.40 -10.66
N ALA A 30 4.52 -25.52 -10.05
CA ALA A 30 4.73 -25.48 -8.61
C ALA A 30 4.66 -24.04 -8.07
N GLU A 31 5.07 -23.04 -8.85
CA GLU A 31 4.98 -21.63 -8.47
C GLU A 31 3.51 -21.13 -8.43
N ASP A 32 2.69 -21.47 -9.40
CA ASP A 32 1.26 -21.11 -9.39
C ASP A 32 0.49 -21.77 -8.22
N GLN A 33 0.96 -22.92 -7.73
CA GLN A 33 0.35 -23.61 -6.58
C GLN A 33 0.65 -22.94 -5.23
N LEU A 34 1.64 -22.06 -5.14
CA LEU A 34 1.95 -21.33 -3.90
C LEU A 34 0.97 -20.18 -3.63
N TRP A 35 0.35 -19.62 -4.68
CA TRP A 35 -0.52 -18.48 -4.59
C TRP A 35 -1.99 -18.89 -4.48
N GLN A 36 -2.65 -18.46 -3.42
CA GLN A 36 -4.06 -18.72 -3.18
C GLN A 36 -4.92 -17.55 -3.68
N ILE A 37 -6.12 -17.87 -4.13
CA ILE A 37 -7.17 -16.90 -4.49
C ILE A 37 -8.33 -16.93 -3.49
N ASP A 38 -8.45 -17.97 -2.68
CA ASP A 38 -9.42 -18.06 -1.60
C ASP A 38 -8.84 -17.47 -0.30
N VAL A 39 -9.33 -16.28 0.03
CA VAL A 39 -8.83 -15.48 1.16
C VAL A 39 -9.14 -16.15 2.50
N GLU A 40 -10.30 -16.75 2.68
CA GLU A 40 -10.67 -17.37 3.94
C GLU A 40 -9.93 -18.68 4.16
N GLN A 41 -9.72 -19.48 3.10
CA GLN A 41 -8.86 -20.64 3.16
C GLN A 41 -7.41 -20.27 3.50
N ALA A 42 -6.88 -19.20 2.88
CA ALA A 42 -5.53 -18.71 3.18
C ALA A 42 -5.38 -18.27 4.65
N LYS A 43 -6.35 -17.56 5.21
CA LYS A 43 -6.37 -17.19 6.62
C LYS A 43 -6.39 -18.41 7.55
N ALA A 44 -7.24 -19.41 7.23
CA ALA A 44 -7.32 -20.62 8.01
C ALA A 44 -5.99 -21.40 7.97
N ALA A 45 -5.34 -21.49 6.79
CA ALA A 45 -4.02 -22.09 6.64
C ALA A 45 -2.96 -21.33 7.44
N ALA A 46 -2.91 -20.01 7.32
CA ALA A 46 -1.98 -19.17 8.07
C ALA A 46 -2.13 -19.34 9.59
N ALA A 47 -3.35 -19.34 10.10
CA ALA A 47 -3.63 -19.54 11.52
C ALA A 47 -3.19 -20.94 11.99
N LYS A 48 -3.44 -21.98 11.20
CA LYS A 48 -3.07 -23.37 11.52
C LYS A 48 -1.55 -23.58 11.52
N GLU A 49 -0.85 -22.93 10.58
CA GLU A 49 0.59 -23.11 10.37
C GLU A 49 1.44 -22.11 11.18
N GLY A 50 0.83 -21.18 11.91
CA GLY A 50 1.54 -20.12 12.63
C GLY A 50 2.24 -19.12 11.70
N LYS A 51 1.77 -19.01 10.46
CA LYS A 51 2.28 -18.10 9.43
C LYS A 51 1.44 -16.83 9.36
N ASP A 52 2.00 -15.85 8.65
CA ASP A 52 1.30 -14.62 8.29
C ASP A 52 0.80 -14.69 6.84
N LEU A 53 0.08 -13.67 6.40
CA LEU A 53 -0.37 -13.53 5.02
C LEU A 53 0.53 -12.53 4.29
N LEU A 54 0.99 -12.90 3.09
CA LEU A 54 1.55 -11.97 2.12
C LEU A 54 0.54 -11.83 0.99
N ILE A 55 0.01 -10.63 0.80
CA ILE A 55 -1.00 -10.33 -0.22
C ILE A 55 -0.34 -9.48 -1.30
N GLU A 56 -0.27 -10.01 -2.51
CA GLU A 56 0.13 -9.26 -3.70
C GLU A 56 -1.11 -8.67 -4.37
N PHE A 57 -1.14 -7.35 -4.48
CA PHE A 57 -2.08 -6.64 -5.35
C PHE A 57 -1.34 -6.26 -6.64
N THR A 58 -1.81 -6.79 -7.75
CA THR A 58 -1.10 -6.71 -9.04
C THR A 58 -2.06 -6.44 -10.20
N GLY A 59 -1.51 -6.04 -11.34
CA GLY A 59 -2.17 -5.96 -12.63
C GLY A 59 -1.32 -6.68 -13.66
N SER A 60 -1.39 -8.02 -13.66
CA SER A 60 -0.44 -8.88 -14.36
C SER A 60 -0.38 -8.65 -15.88
N ASP A 61 -1.48 -8.23 -16.50
CA ASP A 61 -1.57 -8.01 -17.95
C ASP A 61 -1.20 -6.58 -18.38
N TRP A 62 -1.35 -5.57 -17.52
CA TRP A 62 -1.20 -4.16 -17.91
C TRP A 62 -0.13 -3.38 -17.13
N CYS A 63 0.29 -3.79 -15.92
CA CYS A 63 1.14 -3.02 -15.03
C CYS A 63 2.65 -3.35 -15.21
N PRO A 64 3.48 -2.50 -15.84
CA PRO A 64 4.90 -2.79 -16.05
C PRO A 64 5.71 -2.99 -14.77
N PRO A 65 5.55 -2.18 -13.68
CA PRO A 65 6.26 -2.43 -12.43
C PRO A 65 5.87 -3.76 -11.76
N CYS A 66 4.60 -4.20 -11.93
CA CYS A 66 4.14 -5.49 -11.42
C CYS A 66 4.85 -6.65 -12.11
N LYS A 67 4.96 -6.59 -13.44
CA LYS A 67 5.72 -7.57 -14.24
C LYS A 67 7.19 -7.63 -13.83
N GLN A 68 7.79 -6.47 -13.51
CA GLN A 68 9.17 -6.42 -13.04
C GLN A 68 9.32 -7.03 -11.65
N LEU A 69 8.41 -6.74 -10.70
CA LEU A 69 8.40 -7.33 -9.37
C LEU A 69 8.26 -8.87 -9.46
N ALA A 70 7.31 -9.35 -10.26
CA ALA A 70 7.11 -10.76 -10.48
C ALA A 70 8.40 -11.43 -11.00
N ALA A 71 8.95 -10.93 -12.11
CA ALA A 71 10.11 -11.54 -12.76
C ALA A 71 11.40 -11.47 -11.92
N LYS A 72 11.62 -10.37 -11.18
CA LYS A 72 12.89 -10.13 -10.49
C LYS A 72 12.89 -10.57 -9.03
N VAL A 73 11.71 -10.66 -8.39
CA VAL A 73 11.59 -10.96 -6.96
C VAL A 73 10.72 -12.19 -6.72
N LEU A 74 9.43 -12.15 -7.12
CA LEU A 74 8.48 -13.18 -6.71
C LEU A 74 8.78 -14.56 -7.32
N HIS A 75 9.37 -14.59 -8.53
CA HIS A 75 9.83 -15.82 -9.20
C HIS A 75 11.30 -16.13 -8.91
N SER A 76 11.95 -15.44 -7.95
CA SER A 76 13.32 -15.74 -7.59
C SER A 76 13.41 -16.97 -6.68
N GLU A 77 14.51 -17.69 -6.77
CA GLU A 77 14.81 -18.84 -5.90
C GLU A 77 14.81 -18.44 -4.41
N THR A 78 15.33 -17.24 -4.11
CA THR A 78 15.34 -16.68 -2.74
C THR A 78 13.93 -16.51 -2.18
N PHE A 79 13.01 -15.98 -2.98
CA PHE A 79 11.61 -15.81 -2.60
C PHE A 79 10.94 -17.18 -2.40
N ALA A 80 11.04 -18.07 -3.39
CA ALA A 80 10.42 -19.39 -3.37
C ALA A 80 10.89 -20.26 -2.18
N LYS A 81 12.14 -20.12 -1.75
CA LYS A 81 12.69 -20.88 -0.61
C LYS A 81 12.32 -20.28 0.75
N LYS A 82 12.30 -18.96 0.90
CA LYS A 82 12.20 -18.31 2.21
C LYS A 82 10.78 -17.85 2.56
N ILE A 83 10.08 -17.26 1.61
CA ILE A 83 8.79 -16.61 1.91
C ILE A 83 7.69 -17.61 2.30
N PRO A 84 7.51 -18.77 1.63
CA PRO A 84 6.49 -19.74 2.03
C PRO A 84 6.72 -20.39 3.41
N GLN A 85 7.90 -20.23 4.00
CA GLN A 85 8.16 -20.69 5.37
C GLN A 85 7.49 -19.79 6.40
N GLU A 86 7.32 -18.51 6.10
CA GLU A 86 6.83 -17.47 6.99
C GLU A 86 5.43 -16.97 6.64
N PHE A 87 5.02 -17.16 5.38
CA PHE A 87 3.80 -16.56 4.82
C PHE A 87 2.99 -17.57 3.99
N VAL A 88 1.67 -17.45 4.10
CA VAL A 88 0.72 -17.95 3.11
C VAL A 88 0.49 -16.85 2.08
N LEU A 89 0.57 -17.17 0.79
CA LEU A 89 0.58 -16.20 -0.30
C LEU A 89 -0.82 -16.05 -0.90
N ILE A 90 -1.28 -14.81 -1.05
CA ILE A 90 -2.55 -14.48 -1.71
C ILE A 90 -2.27 -13.56 -2.89
N LYS A 91 -2.79 -13.90 -4.06
CA LYS A 91 -2.73 -13.06 -5.25
C LYS A 91 -4.07 -12.39 -5.52
N VAL A 92 -4.06 -11.06 -5.61
CA VAL A 92 -5.22 -10.23 -5.97
C VAL A 92 -4.87 -9.52 -7.28
N ASP A 93 -5.28 -10.12 -8.41
CA ASP A 93 -4.89 -9.68 -9.75
C ASP A 93 -6.01 -8.86 -10.42
N GLN A 94 -5.84 -7.53 -10.45
CA GLN A 94 -6.73 -6.58 -11.13
C GLN A 94 -6.44 -6.56 -12.63
N ARG A 95 -6.86 -7.59 -13.35
CA ARG A 95 -6.62 -7.69 -14.79
C ARG A 95 -7.57 -6.78 -15.59
N ASN A 96 -7.09 -6.30 -16.74
CA ASN A 96 -7.94 -5.68 -17.75
C ASN A 96 -8.71 -6.75 -18.53
N ASP A 97 -8.02 -7.82 -18.96
CA ASP A 97 -8.66 -8.97 -19.56
C ASP A 97 -9.22 -9.92 -18.47
N LYS A 98 -10.54 -9.95 -18.34
CA LYS A 98 -11.27 -10.77 -17.38
C LYS A 98 -11.58 -12.18 -17.85
N SER A 99 -11.27 -12.55 -19.10
CA SER A 99 -11.68 -13.82 -19.70
C SER A 99 -11.15 -15.06 -18.97
N GLY A 100 -10.02 -14.92 -18.27
CA GLY A 100 -9.42 -16.00 -17.46
C GLY A 100 -9.78 -15.96 -15.97
N GLN A 101 -10.69 -15.06 -15.52
CA GLN A 101 -11.09 -14.95 -14.12
C GLN A 101 -12.57 -15.30 -13.95
N SER A 102 -12.87 -16.19 -12.99
CA SER A 102 -14.24 -16.47 -12.61
C SER A 102 -14.94 -15.24 -11.99
N GLU A 103 -16.27 -15.22 -11.99
CA GLU A 103 -17.05 -14.15 -11.33
C GLU A 103 -16.72 -14.04 -9.84
N ALA A 104 -16.51 -15.17 -9.17
CA ALA A 104 -16.11 -15.21 -7.75
C ALA A 104 -14.75 -14.54 -7.53
N GLU A 105 -13.78 -14.79 -8.41
CA GLU A 105 -12.45 -14.16 -8.35
C GLU A 105 -12.54 -12.65 -8.62
N GLN A 106 -13.28 -12.21 -9.63
CA GLN A 106 -13.50 -10.79 -9.92
C GLN A 106 -14.14 -10.06 -8.73
N LYS A 107 -15.12 -10.72 -8.06
CA LYS A 107 -15.74 -10.19 -6.83
C LYS A 107 -14.72 -10.09 -5.71
N MET A 108 -13.95 -11.14 -5.46
CA MET A 108 -12.88 -11.17 -4.44
C MET A 108 -11.87 -10.06 -4.70
N VAL A 109 -11.39 -9.88 -5.93
CA VAL A 109 -10.47 -8.79 -6.29
C VAL A 109 -11.04 -7.43 -5.92
N LYS A 110 -12.30 -7.14 -6.30
CA LYS A 110 -12.97 -5.89 -5.98
C LYS A 110 -13.08 -5.66 -4.47
N GLU A 111 -13.48 -6.69 -3.72
CA GLU A 111 -13.63 -6.61 -2.26
C GLU A 111 -12.28 -6.39 -1.56
N MET A 112 -11.23 -7.08 -2.01
CA MET A 112 -9.89 -6.93 -1.43
C MET A 112 -9.27 -5.57 -1.72
N LEU A 113 -9.40 -5.05 -2.94
CA LEU A 113 -8.97 -3.68 -3.28
C LEU A 113 -9.64 -2.64 -2.39
N ALA A 114 -10.96 -2.75 -2.19
CA ALA A 114 -11.73 -1.85 -1.35
C ALA A 114 -11.35 -2.00 0.14
N LYS A 115 -11.25 -3.24 0.64
CA LYS A 115 -10.90 -3.54 2.03
C LYS A 115 -9.55 -2.94 2.43
N TYR A 116 -8.53 -3.12 1.58
CA TYR A 116 -7.18 -2.67 1.85
C TYR A 116 -6.85 -1.30 1.21
N ARG A 117 -7.84 -0.62 0.63
CA ARG A 117 -7.72 0.73 0.04
C ARG A 117 -6.49 0.86 -0.86
N ILE A 118 -6.41 -0.04 -1.84
CA ILE A 118 -5.27 -0.09 -2.74
C ILE A 118 -5.35 1.06 -3.75
N GLU A 119 -4.36 1.96 -3.70
CA GLU A 119 -4.26 3.16 -4.54
C GLU A 119 -3.22 3.03 -5.66
N GLY A 120 -2.39 1.99 -5.62
CA GLY A 120 -1.32 1.79 -6.59
C GLY A 120 -0.87 0.35 -6.74
N PHE A 121 -0.20 0.06 -7.86
CA PHE A 121 0.27 -1.28 -8.21
C PHE A 121 1.76 -1.26 -8.59
N PRO A 122 2.50 -2.33 -8.26
CA PRO A 122 2.12 -3.39 -7.35
C PRO A 122 2.01 -2.90 -5.91
N THR A 123 1.20 -3.56 -5.07
CA THR A 123 1.25 -3.40 -3.63
C THR A 123 1.47 -4.77 -2.99
N ILE A 124 2.49 -4.88 -2.16
CA ILE A 124 2.66 -6.03 -1.25
C ILE A 124 2.19 -5.61 0.13
N MET A 125 1.25 -6.35 0.68
CA MET A 125 0.73 -6.13 2.02
C MET A 125 0.98 -7.35 2.90
N LEU A 126 1.57 -7.14 4.07
CA LEU A 126 1.77 -8.18 5.07
C LEU A 126 0.70 -8.04 6.15
N CYS A 127 -0.02 -9.14 6.39
CA CYS A 127 -1.08 -9.19 7.39
C CYS A 127 -0.84 -10.34 8.37
N ASP A 128 -1.34 -10.21 9.60
CA ASP A 128 -1.48 -11.36 10.48
C ASP A 128 -2.51 -12.38 9.93
N ALA A 129 -2.62 -13.54 10.55
CA ALA A 129 -3.54 -14.60 10.11
C ALA A 129 -5.02 -14.18 10.11
N GLN A 130 -5.39 -13.11 10.83
CA GLN A 130 -6.74 -12.53 10.81
C GLN A 130 -6.94 -11.54 9.65
N GLY A 131 -5.89 -11.26 8.88
CA GLY A 131 -5.90 -10.32 7.76
C GLY A 131 -5.77 -8.86 8.21
N ARG A 132 -5.24 -8.58 9.39
CA ARG A 132 -4.94 -7.23 9.86
C ARG A 132 -3.53 -6.84 9.39
N PRO A 133 -3.40 -5.78 8.57
CA PRO A 133 -2.13 -5.41 7.97
C PRO A 133 -1.16 -4.80 9.01
N TYR A 134 0.13 -5.12 8.89
CA TYR A 134 1.20 -4.54 9.72
C TYR A 134 2.37 -4.00 8.91
N ALA A 135 2.41 -4.24 7.61
CA ALA A 135 3.35 -3.61 6.69
C ALA A 135 2.75 -3.54 5.29
N SER A 136 3.09 -2.51 4.54
CA SER A 136 2.74 -2.37 3.12
C SER A 136 3.87 -1.72 2.34
N ARG A 137 3.99 -2.13 1.07
CA ARG A 137 4.92 -1.54 0.11
C ARG A 137 4.22 -1.34 -1.20
N VAL A 138 4.17 -0.09 -1.66
CA VAL A 138 3.59 0.31 -2.94
C VAL A 138 4.70 0.55 -3.96
N GLY A 139 4.51 0.03 -5.17
CA GLY A 139 5.46 0.16 -6.27
C GLY A 139 6.66 -0.79 -6.17
N TYR A 140 7.46 -0.78 -7.25
CA TYR A 140 8.72 -1.51 -7.32
C TYR A 140 9.75 -0.69 -8.08
N SER A 141 10.90 -0.43 -7.45
CA SER A 141 11.98 0.43 -7.97
C SER A 141 13.25 -0.34 -8.35
N GLY A 142 13.15 -1.67 -8.54
CA GLY A 142 14.29 -2.49 -8.95
C GLY A 142 15.13 -3.04 -7.81
N MET A 143 14.62 -3.09 -6.58
CA MET A 143 15.32 -3.67 -5.43
C MET A 143 15.67 -5.15 -5.69
N PRO A 144 16.91 -5.61 -5.38
CA PRO A 144 17.29 -7.01 -5.51
C PRO A 144 16.43 -7.95 -4.65
N ALA A 145 16.19 -9.18 -5.15
CA ALA A 145 15.32 -10.17 -4.48
C ALA A 145 15.76 -10.47 -3.04
N GLU A 146 17.07 -10.65 -2.80
CA GLU A 146 17.62 -10.94 -1.48
C GLU A 146 17.31 -9.83 -0.47
N GLN A 147 17.43 -8.58 -0.88
CA GLN A 147 17.11 -7.44 -0.04
C GLN A 147 15.61 -7.35 0.19
N TYR A 148 14.81 -7.50 -0.87
CA TYR A 148 13.35 -7.43 -0.78
C TYR A 148 12.79 -8.50 0.19
N VAL A 149 13.22 -9.74 0.03
CA VAL A 149 12.84 -10.87 0.90
C VAL A 149 13.28 -10.64 2.35
N ARG A 150 14.49 -10.14 2.57
CA ARG A 150 14.98 -9.82 3.92
C ARG A 150 14.08 -8.78 4.60
N GLU A 151 13.72 -7.70 3.91
CA GLU A 151 12.85 -6.64 4.45
C GLU A 151 11.44 -7.15 4.78
N LEU A 152 10.89 -8.08 3.99
CA LEU A 152 9.61 -8.73 4.32
C LEU A 152 9.68 -9.55 5.62
N ILE A 153 10.76 -10.32 5.81
CA ILE A 153 10.99 -11.12 7.01
C ILE A 153 11.20 -10.23 8.24
N GLU A 154 11.97 -9.14 8.09
CA GLU A 154 12.18 -8.15 9.15
C GLU A 154 10.87 -7.46 9.56
N ALA A 155 10.00 -7.16 8.59
CA ALA A 155 8.67 -6.62 8.88
C ALA A 155 7.82 -7.59 9.73
N ARG A 156 7.91 -8.90 9.45
CA ARG A 156 7.24 -9.94 10.27
C ARG A 156 7.76 -9.95 11.70
N GLN A 157 9.05 -9.78 11.92
CA GLN A 157 9.62 -9.69 13.27
C GLN A 157 9.06 -8.50 14.06
N LYS A 158 8.83 -7.35 13.39
CA LYS A 158 8.15 -6.20 14.04
C LYS A 158 6.73 -6.56 14.48
N ARG A 159 6.00 -7.35 13.68
CA ARG A 159 4.67 -7.84 14.04
C ARG A 159 4.73 -8.75 15.28
N VAL A 160 5.69 -9.67 15.36
CA VAL A 160 5.86 -10.52 16.55
C VAL A 160 6.05 -9.66 17.80
N LYS A 161 6.92 -8.64 17.72
CA LYS A 161 7.14 -7.71 18.84
C LYS A 161 5.87 -6.90 19.19
N ARG A 162 5.09 -6.48 18.19
CA ARG A 162 3.77 -5.86 18.42
C ARG A 162 2.88 -6.78 19.24
N ASP A 163 2.78 -8.04 18.86
CA ASP A 163 1.88 -9.01 19.51
C ASP A 163 2.31 -9.30 20.95
N GLU A 164 3.62 -9.34 21.24
CA GLU A 164 4.15 -9.42 22.61
C GLU A 164 3.72 -8.20 23.45
N LEU A 165 3.75 -7.00 22.87
CA LEU A 165 3.28 -5.78 23.54
C LEU A 165 1.78 -5.83 23.80
N LEU A 166 0.98 -6.30 22.85
CA LEU A 166 -0.47 -6.49 23.01
C LEU A 166 -0.78 -7.52 24.11
N GLN A 167 -0.03 -8.61 24.18
CA GLN A 167 -0.15 -9.59 25.25
C GLN A 167 0.19 -9.01 26.64
N LYS A 168 1.18 -8.13 26.72
CA LYS A 168 1.48 -7.41 27.96
C LYS A 168 0.37 -6.41 28.31
N ALA A 169 -0.12 -5.67 27.30
CA ALA A 169 -1.20 -4.70 27.47
C ALA A 169 -2.51 -5.34 27.98
N SER A 170 -2.81 -6.58 27.55
CA SER A 170 -4.00 -7.30 28.02
C SER A 170 -3.99 -7.64 29.52
N LYS A 171 -2.83 -7.56 30.17
CA LYS A 171 -2.63 -7.81 31.61
C LYS A 171 -2.36 -6.54 32.41
N ALA A 172 -2.31 -5.39 31.74
CA ALA A 172 -2.03 -4.09 32.34
C ALA A 172 -3.31 -3.23 32.38
N GLU A 173 -3.31 -2.21 33.24
CA GLU A 173 -4.39 -1.23 33.40
C GLU A 173 -3.84 0.20 33.38
N GLY A 174 -4.71 1.19 33.17
CA GLY A 174 -4.38 2.62 33.21
C GLY A 174 -3.23 3.00 32.29
N ASP A 175 -2.38 3.90 32.77
CA ASP A 175 -1.22 4.45 32.04
C ASP A 175 -0.29 3.39 31.47
N ALA A 176 -0.06 2.32 32.23
CA ALA A 176 0.83 1.22 31.79
C ALA A 176 0.25 0.53 30.54
N LYS A 177 -1.05 0.28 30.53
CA LYS A 177 -1.76 -0.28 29.37
C LYS A 177 -1.71 0.68 28.18
N ALA A 178 -2.02 1.96 28.39
CA ALA A 178 -1.98 2.99 27.34
C ALA A 178 -0.60 3.06 26.66
N ARG A 179 0.50 3.06 27.43
CA ARG A 179 1.86 3.08 26.91
C ARG A 179 2.23 1.82 26.11
N LEU A 180 1.78 0.65 26.56
CA LEU A 180 2.02 -0.61 25.83
C LEU A 180 1.26 -0.65 24.50
N LEU A 181 0.02 -0.16 24.48
CA LEU A 181 -0.79 -0.05 23.26
C LEU A 181 -0.19 0.98 22.29
N ASP A 182 0.31 2.13 22.79
CA ASP A 182 1.01 3.12 21.96
C ASP A 182 2.25 2.51 21.29
N GLN A 183 3.09 1.79 22.04
CA GLN A 183 4.26 1.10 21.48
C GLN A 183 3.86 0.06 20.42
N ALA A 184 2.79 -0.68 20.64
CA ALA A 184 2.29 -1.66 19.68
C ALA A 184 1.77 -1.00 18.39
N LEU A 185 1.05 0.11 18.51
CA LEU A 185 0.51 0.88 17.37
C LEU A 185 1.63 1.56 16.56
N GLN A 186 2.69 2.04 17.21
CA GLN A 186 3.87 2.60 16.53
C GLN A 186 4.57 1.56 15.63
N LEU A 187 4.57 0.28 16.02
CA LEU A 187 5.15 -0.80 15.19
C LEU A 187 4.34 -1.09 13.93
N ALA A 188 3.04 -0.79 13.92
CA ALA A 188 2.20 -0.91 12.73
C ALA A 188 2.45 0.22 11.73
N GLY A 189 2.87 1.41 12.19
CA GLY A 189 3.09 2.60 11.38
C GLY A 189 1.81 3.39 11.10
N ASP A 190 1.96 4.70 10.90
CA ASP A 190 0.86 5.65 10.81
C ASP A 190 -0.10 5.38 9.64
N ASN A 191 0.41 4.90 8.52
CA ASN A 191 -0.39 4.57 7.33
C ASN A 191 -1.34 3.39 7.55
N LEU A 192 -1.11 2.56 8.56
CA LEU A 192 -1.93 1.38 8.86
C LEU A 192 -2.85 1.56 10.08
N LEU A 193 -2.74 2.67 10.83
CA LEU A 193 -3.54 2.90 12.03
C LEU A 193 -5.07 2.80 11.80
N GLY A 194 -5.52 3.05 10.58
CA GLY A 194 -6.93 2.88 10.21
C GLY A 194 -7.48 1.46 10.36
N TYR A 195 -6.62 0.45 10.45
CA TYR A 195 -6.97 -0.96 10.67
C TYR A 195 -6.93 -1.36 12.16
N TYR A 196 -6.58 -0.42 13.06
CA TYR A 196 -6.39 -0.64 14.48
C TYR A 196 -7.36 0.17 15.35
N SER A 197 -8.52 0.54 14.81
CA SER A 197 -9.49 1.41 15.52
C SER A 197 -9.86 0.89 16.90
N SER A 198 -10.10 -0.42 17.07
CA SER A 198 -10.42 -1.00 18.37
C SER A 198 -9.29 -0.87 19.39
N LEU A 199 -8.03 -1.00 18.97
CA LEU A 199 -6.88 -0.81 19.86
C LEU A 199 -6.68 0.67 20.22
N ILE A 200 -7.00 1.57 19.31
CA ILE A 200 -6.99 3.02 19.58
C ILE A 200 -8.08 3.37 20.59
N ASP A 201 -9.30 2.82 20.44
CA ASP A 201 -10.38 3.01 21.39
C ASP A 201 -10.00 2.48 22.80
N GLU A 202 -9.37 1.31 22.85
CA GLU A 202 -8.88 0.70 24.09
C GLU A 202 -7.79 1.55 24.75
N LEU A 203 -6.87 2.13 23.97
CA LEU A 203 -5.84 3.04 24.47
C LEU A 203 -6.47 4.31 25.08
N ILE A 204 -7.41 4.93 24.37
CA ILE A 204 -8.11 6.13 24.84
C ILE A 204 -8.85 5.86 26.15
N ALA A 205 -9.49 4.68 26.27
CA ALA A 205 -10.18 4.26 27.48
C ALA A 205 -9.23 4.00 28.65
N ALA A 206 -8.00 3.57 28.38
CA ALA A 206 -6.97 3.30 29.39
C ALA A 206 -6.32 4.58 29.97
N ASP A 207 -6.47 5.73 29.31
CA ASP A 207 -5.90 7.02 29.73
C ASP A 207 -7.02 8.08 29.92
N PRO A 208 -7.99 7.87 30.84
CA PRO A 208 -9.20 8.69 30.93
C PRO A 208 -8.90 10.17 31.24
N ASP A 209 -7.88 10.44 32.05
CA ASP A 209 -7.49 11.77 32.50
C ASP A 209 -6.39 12.42 31.62
N ASP A 210 -6.02 11.74 30.51
CA ASP A 210 -4.94 12.16 29.60
C ASP A 210 -3.58 12.37 30.31
N SER A 211 -3.35 11.62 31.40
CA SER A 211 -2.13 11.71 32.21
C SER A 211 -0.85 11.39 31.42
N THR A 212 -0.97 10.58 30.38
CA THR A 212 0.14 10.23 29.49
C THR A 212 0.24 11.13 28.24
N GLY A 213 -0.78 11.94 27.95
CA GLY A 213 -0.93 12.72 26.71
C GLY A 213 -1.31 11.84 25.49
N LEU A 214 -1.50 10.53 25.70
CA LEU A 214 -1.80 9.61 24.60
C LEU A 214 -3.25 9.69 24.17
N LYS A 215 -4.18 9.91 25.10
CA LYS A 215 -5.59 10.11 24.75
C LYS A 215 -5.78 11.23 23.74
N SER A 216 -5.25 12.43 24.03
CA SER A 216 -5.31 13.58 23.13
C SER A 216 -4.67 13.29 21.78
N LYS A 217 -3.48 12.65 21.77
CA LYS A 217 -2.78 12.21 20.55
C LYS A 217 -3.68 11.30 19.69
N TYR A 218 -4.26 10.26 20.27
CA TYR A 218 -5.04 9.27 19.52
C TYR A 218 -6.46 9.74 19.16
N LEU A 219 -7.06 10.65 19.92
CA LEU A 219 -8.27 11.35 19.50
C LEU A 219 -8.03 12.18 18.24
N ARG A 220 -6.90 12.87 18.13
CA ARG A 220 -6.51 13.59 16.91
C ARG A 220 -6.33 12.64 15.73
N ILE A 221 -5.61 11.53 15.93
CA ILE A 221 -5.45 10.49 14.90
C ILE A 221 -6.81 9.94 14.42
N GLN A 222 -7.74 9.67 15.35
CA GLN A 222 -9.08 9.24 14.98
C GLN A 222 -9.84 10.28 14.15
N ALA A 223 -9.73 11.56 14.53
CA ALA A 223 -10.35 12.66 13.79
C ALA A 223 -9.79 12.72 12.35
N ASP A 224 -8.47 12.64 12.21
CA ASP A 224 -7.80 12.61 10.92
C ASP A 224 -8.19 11.39 10.06
N LEU A 225 -8.31 10.22 10.66
CA LEU A 225 -8.77 9.01 9.97
C LEU A 225 -10.24 9.12 9.51
N LYS A 226 -11.11 9.73 10.31
CA LYS A 226 -12.51 10.00 9.94
C LYS A 226 -12.59 11.01 8.80
N PHE A 227 -11.78 12.08 8.87
CA PHE A 227 -11.71 13.07 7.80
C PHE A 227 -11.20 12.46 6.50
N LYS A 228 -10.09 11.68 6.52
CA LYS A 228 -9.57 10.99 5.33
C LYS A 228 -10.63 10.11 4.66
N ARG A 229 -11.38 9.34 5.44
CA ARG A 229 -12.48 8.52 4.91
C ARG A 229 -13.58 9.35 4.23
N ALA A 230 -13.93 10.48 4.83
CA ALA A 230 -14.94 11.38 4.26
C ALA A 230 -14.43 12.07 2.99
N LEU A 231 -13.14 12.44 2.96
CA LEU A 231 -12.47 13.01 1.78
C LEU A 231 -12.41 11.99 0.63
N ASP A 232 -12.00 10.75 0.90
CA ASP A 232 -11.96 9.67 -0.09
C ASP A 232 -13.35 9.44 -0.70
N ALA A 233 -14.39 9.38 0.14
CA ALA A 233 -15.77 9.22 -0.31
C ALA A 233 -16.25 10.42 -1.13
N LEU A 234 -15.85 11.65 -0.80
CA LEU A 234 -16.15 12.85 -1.56
C LEU A 234 -15.51 12.83 -2.95
N LEU A 235 -14.28 12.33 -3.05
CA LEU A 235 -13.51 12.31 -4.30
C LEU A 235 -13.85 11.12 -5.20
N GLN A 236 -14.48 10.09 -4.66
CA GLN A 236 -14.82 8.88 -5.39
C GLN A 236 -15.81 9.20 -6.53
N GLY A 237 -15.41 8.87 -7.76
CA GLY A 237 -16.26 9.09 -8.95
C GLY A 237 -16.30 10.53 -9.49
N VAL A 238 -15.49 11.44 -8.93
CA VAL A 238 -15.37 12.82 -9.45
C VAL A 238 -14.49 12.81 -10.70
N THR A 239 -15.11 13.04 -11.88
CA THR A 239 -14.42 12.97 -13.18
C THR A 239 -14.66 14.20 -14.06
N SER A 240 -15.72 14.99 -13.83
CA SER A 240 -16.04 16.17 -14.61
C SER A 240 -15.67 17.48 -13.90
N ARG A 241 -15.53 18.58 -14.65
CA ARG A 241 -15.23 19.91 -14.10
C ARG A 241 -16.31 20.41 -13.13
N ASP A 242 -17.58 20.19 -13.46
CA ASP A 242 -18.68 20.59 -12.57
C ASP A 242 -18.66 19.82 -11.27
N GLN A 243 -18.38 18.50 -11.32
CA GLN A 243 -18.19 17.66 -10.13
C GLN A 243 -16.99 18.11 -9.29
N LEU A 244 -15.88 18.56 -9.91
CA LEU A 244 -14.73 19.12 -9.18
C LEU A 244 -15.09 20.39 -8.43
N SER A 245 -15.85 21.31 -9.04
CA SER A 245 -16.30 22.55 -8.40
C SER A 245 -17.24 22.27 -7.23
N GLU A 246 -18.15 21.31 -7.37
CA GLU A 246 -19.05 20.90 -6.29
C GLU A 246 -18.30 20.18 -5.17
N ALA A 247 -17.36 19.31 -5.49
CA ALA A 247 -16.50 18.63 -4.52
C ALA A 247 -15.65 19.65 -3.72
N ALA A 248 -15.16 20.69 -4.37
CA ALA A 248 -14.39 21.75 -3.71
C ALA A 248 -15.23 22.49 -2.64
N LYS A 249 -16.52 22.76 -2.91
CA LYS A 249 -17.43 23.36 -1.92
C LYS A 249 -17.72 22.41 -0.76
N LYS A 250 -17.97 21.12 -1.05
CA LYS A 250 -18.20 20.09 0.00
C LYS A 250 -16.97 19.86 0.86
N LEU A 251 -15.77 20.05 0.32
CA LEU A 251 -14.53 19.93 1.08
C LEU A 251 -14.43 20.99 2.18
N ASP A 252 -14.90 22.23 1.96
CA ASP A 252 -14.93 23.26 3.01
C ASP A 252 -15.77 22.79 4.21
N ALA A 253 -16.96 22.27 3.96
CA ALA A 253 -17.83 21.73 5.01
C ALA A 253 -17.17 20.54 5.75
N LEU A 254 -16.40 19.69 5.06
CA LEU A 254 -15.66 18.61 5.70
C LEU A 254 -14.51 19.12 6.59
N LEU A 255 -13.78 20.15 6.14
CA LEU A 255 -12.70 20.79 6.90
C LEU A 255 -13.21 21.44 8.18
N GLU A 256 -14.39 22.07 8.15
CA GLU A 256 -15.05 22.64 9.31
C GLU A 256 -15.56 21.57 10.27
N LYS A 257 -16.25 20.55 9.73
CA LYS A 257 -16.87 19.49 10.52
C LYS A 257 -15.87 18.63 11.30
N HIS A 258 -14.73 18.32 10.69
CA HIS A 258 -13.79 17.35 11.25
C HIS A 258 -12.57 17.99 11.90
N ASP A 259 -12.28 19.25 11.62
CA ASP A 259 -11.11 19.99 12.10
C ASP A 259 -9.81 19.14 12.03
N PRO A 260 -9.40 18.69 10.82
CA PRO A 260 -8.22 17.82 10.71
C PRO A 260 -6.94 18.52 11.15
N SER A 261 -5.87 17.74 11.38
CA SER A 261 -4.54 18.26 11.70
C SER A 261 -4.06 19.30 10.68
N PRO A 262 -3.20 20.27 11.09
CA PRO A 262 -2.70 21.28 10.18
C PRO A 262 -2.11 20.73 8.89
N GLU A 263 -1.35 19.64 8.99
CA GLU A 263 -0.77 18.96 7.83
C GLU A 263 -1.84 18.41 6.88
N LEU A 264 -2.85 17.71 7.41
CA LEU A 264 -3.92 17.13 6.59
C LEU A 264 -4.84 18.22 6.01
N ARG A 265 -5.08 19.30 6.76
CA ARG A 265 -5.77 20.50 6.27
C ARG A 265 -5.01 21.12 5.09
N GLN A 266 -3.68 21.27 5.21
CA GLN A 266 -2.82 21.80 4.16
C GLN A 266 -2.89 20.95 2.89
N GLN A 267 -2.77 19.63 3.00
CA GLN A 267 -2.88 18.69 1.87
C GLN A 267 -4.26 18.81 1.19
N SER A 268 -5.31 18.87 1.97
CA SER A 268 -6.70 18.94 1.46
C SER A 268 -6.99 20.25 0.74
N LEU A 269 -6.50 21.38 1.26
CA LEU A 269 -6.62 22.68 0.61
C LEU A 269 -5.80 22.76 -0.68
N PHE A 270 -4.67 22.04 -0.77
CA PHE A 270 -3.95 21.90 -2.03
C PHE A 270 -4.74 21.05 -3.05
N ILE A 271 -5.43 20.01 -2.61
CA ILE A 271 -6.36 19.26 -3.47
C ILE A 271 -7.45 20.22 -3.99
N LYS A 272 -8.03 21.06 -3.13
CA LYS A 272 -9.02 22.07 -3.52
C LYS A 272 -8.47 23.04 -4.56
N PHE A 273 -7.24 23.54 -4.37
CA PHE A 273 -6.56 24.37 -5.39
C PHE A 273 -6.54 23.67 -6.75
N ARG A 274 -6.13 22.42 -6.80
CA ARG A 274 -6.06 21.65 -8.06
C ARG A 274 -7.43 21.44 -8.71
N MET A 275 -8.48 21.24 -7.92
CA MET A 275 -9.86 21.11 -8.44
C MET A 275 -10.34 22.38 -9.12
N LEU A 276 -9.98 23.54 -8.59
CA LEU A 276 -10.49 24.86 -9.02
C LEU A 276 -9.59 25.54 -10.06
N TYR A 277 -8.36 25.09 -10.22
CA TYR A 277 -7.33 25.82 -10.98
C TYR A 277 -7.73 26.14 -12.42
N GLU A 278 -8.46 25.26 -13.10
CA GLU A 278 -8.91 25.48 -14.49
C GLU A 278 -10.28 26.16 -14.60
N SER A 279 -11.08 26.17 -13.55
CA SER A 279 -12.46 26.68 -13.56
C SER A 279 -12.64 28.03 -12.87
N ASP A 280 -11.90 28.27 -11.78
CA ASP A 280 -12.00 29.47 -10.96
C ASP A 280 -10.62 29.88 -10.42
N LYS A 281 -9.91 30.73 -11.14
CA LYS A 281 -8.55 31.18 -10.78
C LYS A 281 -8.51 31.94 -9.46
N LYS A 282 -9.56 32.68 -9.11
CA LYS A 282 -9.61 33.39 -7.84
C LYS A 282 -9.76 32.44 -6.68
N ALA A 283 -10.74 31.56 -6.71
CA ALA A 283 -10.95 30.56 -5.67
C ALA A 283 -9.77 29.59 -5.55
N ALA A 284 -9.10 29.27 -6.66
CA ALA A 284 -7.87 28.48 -6.65
C ALA A 284 -6.73 29.22 -5.92
N ARG A 285 -6.55 30.54 -6.16
CA ARG A 285 -5.56 31.33 -5.44
C ARG A 285 -5.86 31.36 -3.94
N ASP A 286 -7.11 31.61 -3.57
CA ASP A 286 -7.54 31.60 -2.17
C ASP A 286 -7.28 30.25 -1.51
N ALA A 287 -7.50 29.13 -2.22
CA ALA A 287 -7.26 27.78 -1.71
C ALA A 287 -5.78 27.47 -1.47
N ILE A 288 -4.87 27.87 -2.38
CA ILE A 288 -3.43 27.66 -2.17
C ILE A 288 -2.87 28.56 -1.07
N ASP A 289 -3.38 29.79 -0.92
CA ASP A 289 -3.01 30.69 0.15
C ASP A 289 -3.45 30.12 1.52
N ALA A 290 -4.66 29.60 1.60
CA ALA A 290 -5.17 28.91 2.77
C ALA A 290 -4.35 27.64 3.08
N ALA A 291 -3.92 26.90 2.06
CA ALA A 291 -3.06 25.72 2.24
C ALA A 291 -1.70 26.10 2.86
N ILE A 292 -1.07 27.18 2.38
CA ILE A 292 0.19 27.67 2.93
C ILE A 292 0.00 28.10 4.39
N ALA A 293 -1.10 28.83 4.68
CA ALA A 293 -1.41 29.32 6.00
C ALA A 293 -1.74 28.23 7.02
N ALA A 294 -2.26 27.06 6.57
CA ALA A 294 -2.65 25.95 7.44
C ALA A 294 -1.45 25.35 8.21
N ASP A 295 -0.27 25.28 7.58
CA ASP A 295 0.99 24.88 8.22
C ASP A 295 2.18 25.60 7.57
N PRO A 296 2.42 26.85 7.94
CA PRO A 296 3.36 27.72 7.24
C PRO A 296 4.84 27.34 7.42
N LYS A 297 5.15 26.50 8.42
CA LYS A 297 6.54 26.05 8.69
C LYS A 297 6.88 24.73 8.01
N SER A 298 5.89 24.05 7.44
CA SER A 298 6.08 22.74 6.80
C SER A 298 7.00 22.82 5.56
N ALA A 299 7.58 21.67 5.19
CA ALA A 299 8.28 21.55 3.92
C ALA A 299 7.32 21.73 2.73
N MET A 300 6.07 21.33 2.90
CA MET A 300 5.01 21.48 1.91
C MET A 300 4.68 22.96 1.66
N ALA A 301 4.58 23.80 2.68
CA ALA A 301 4.34 25.24 2.52
C ALA A 301 5.36 25.87 1.57
N ARG A 302 6.66 25.59 1.75
CA ARG A 302 7.73 26.06 0.84
C ARG A 302 7.59 25.57 -0.60
N GLN A 303 7.03 24.38 -0.80
CA GLN A 303 6.73 23.88 -2.15
C GLN A 303 5.50 24.59 -2.74
N LEU A 304 4.46 24.80 -1.93
CA LEU A 304 3.23 25.47 -2.35
C LEU A 304 3.49 26.93 -2.75
N GLU A 305 4.38 27.66 -2.08
CA GLU A 305 4.81 29.00 -2.51
C GLU A 305 5.39 28.98 -3.93
N ARG A 306 6.25 28.00 -4.25
CA ARG A 306 6.79 27.85 -5.61
C ARG A 306 5.70 27.51 -6.64
N VAL A 307 4.73 26.66 -6.26
CA VAL A 307 3.60 26.33 -7.12
C VAL A 307 2.74 27.56 -7.37
N LYS A 308 2.44 28.34 -6.33
CA LYS A 308 1.68 29.60 -6.40
C LYS A 308 2.35 30.58 -7.35
N GLY A 309 3.66 30.84 -7.19
CA GLY A 309 4.42 31.70 -8.07
C GLY A 309 4.31 31.31 -9.54
N ARG A 310 4.51 30.02 -9.86
CA ARG A 310 4.37 29.52 -11.24
C ARG A 310 2.95 29.57 -11.79
N ALA A 311 1.94 29.41 -10.94
CA ALA A 311 0.55 29.36 -11.34
C ALA A 311 -0.06 30.75 -11.59
N PHE A 312 0.39 31.78 -10.89
CA PHE A 312 -0.27 33.09 -10.83
C PHE A 312 0.65 34.31 -11.05
N GLU A 313 1.96 34.14 -11.04
CA GLU A 313 2.90 35.22 -11.33
C GLU A 313 3.36 35.10 -12.79
N ALA A 314 3.47 36.24 -13.46
CA ALA A 314 4.00 36.28 -14.83
C ALA A 314 5.45 35.77 -14.84
N PRO A 315 5.91 35.09 -15.92
CA PRO A 315 7.30 34.75 -16.06
C PRO A 315 8.13 36.02 -15.87
N THR A 316 8.99 36.03 -14.87
CA THR A 316 10.03 37.07 -14.77
C THR A 316 10.79 37.05 -16.08
N GLU A 317 10.70 38.12 -16.88
CA GLU A 317 11.49 38.27 -18.12
C GLU A 317 12.95 37.98 -17.78
N GLN A 318 13.49 36.94 -18.37
CA GLN A 318 14.94 36.72 -18.36
C GLN A 318 15.54 37.96 -18.99
N PRO A 319 16.58 38.56 -18.38
CA PRO A 319 17.28 39.70 -19.00
C PRO A 319 17.75 39.26 -20.39
N LYS A 320 17.25 39.93 -21.44
CA LYS A 320 17.77 39.73 -22.80
C LYS A 320 19.29 39.96 -22.72
N GLU A 321 20.04 38.91 -22.89
CA GLU A 321 21.48 38.98 -23.13
C GLU A 321 21.68 39.92 -24.31
N LYS A 322 22.29 41.10 -24.02
CA LYS A 322 22.63 42.05 -25.05
C LYS A 322 23.59 41.36 -25.99
N GLU A 323 23.10 41.02 -27.21
CA GLU A 323 23.95 40.74 -28.35
C GLU A 323 25.00 41.86 -28.46
N LYS A 324 26.22 41.58 -28.03
CA LYS A 324 27.37 42.40 -28.38
C LYS A 324 27.64 42.13 -29.86
N GLY A 325 27.21 43.12 -30.67
CA GLY A 325 27.62 43.17 -32.03
C GLY A 325 29.16 43.29 -32.16
N LYS A 326 29.71 42.49 -33.01
CA LYS A 326 30.79 42.83 -33.94
C LYS A 326 30.73 41.83 -35.09
#